data_db15beea67236fa72eaf09ea1ece74b2
#
_entry.id   db15beea67236fa72eaf09ea1ece74b2
#
_cell.length_a   1.000
_cell.length_b   1.000
_cell.length_c   1.000
_cell.angle_alpha   90.00
_cell.angle_beta   90.00
_cell.angle_gamma   90.00
#
_symmetry.space_group_name_H-M   'P 1'
#
loop_
_entity.id
_entity.type
_entity.pdbx_description
1 polymer ?
#
loop_
_entity_poly.entity_id
_entity_poly.type
_entity_poly.pdbx_seq_one_letter_code
_entity_poly.pdbx_strand_id
1 'polypeptide(L)'
;MRRNVSMAVVVALLIAGCTSTAATALGPGRPWRLAYDGFGSALSSARRGVTRITLQPARPASRAQTHAALVLSRDTWRDLAAEVRLRTNRQLRRPDPNPWEVGWILWHYTSDQRFYYIALKPNGWELGKADPGYPGDQRFLATAPDPVFPPGRWYTVRVQQRGDGIEVDVDGRRLVRFTDRQDPYRSGRVGLYTEDASVTFQPGFLTAQRQ
;
A
#
# COMPACT_ATOMS: atom_id res chain seq x y z
N MET A 1 -54.46 29.70 47.93
CA MET A 1 -53.77 30.03 46.68
C MET A 1 -52.38 29.43 46.67
N ARG A 2 -52.20 28.29 45.96
CA ARG A 2 -50.91 27.65 45.79
C ARG A 2 -50.50 27.85 44.35
N ARG A 3 -49.34 28.55 44.13
CA ARG A 3 -48.75 28.74 42.79
C ARG A 3 -47.90 27.53 42.45
N ASN A 4 -48.29 26.85 41.40
CA ASN A 4 -47.44 25.80 40.78
C ASN A 4 -46.38 26.48 39.92
N VAL A 5 -45.10 26.23 40.23
CA VAL A 5 -44.00 26.61 39.39
C VAL A 5 -43.64 25.39 38.53
N SER A 6 -43.93 25.44 37.23
CA SER A 6 -43.49 24.48 36.26
C SER A 6 -42.01 24.71 35.94
N MET A 7 -41.20 23.74 36.26
CA MET A 7 -39.78 23.72 35.91
C MET A 7 -39.64 23.06 34.50
N ALA A 8 -39.35 23.87 33.49
CA ALA A 8 -39.08 23.38 32.16
C ALA A 8 -37.66 22.78 32.12
N VAL A 9 -37.56 21.47 31.89
CA VAL A 9 -36.31 20.78 31.64
C VAL A 9 -35.93 20.97 30.17
N VAL A 10 -34.91 21.77 29.90
CA VAL A 10 -34.30 21.88 28.55
C VAL A 10 -33.35 20.71 28.35
N VAL A 11 -33.78 19.73 27.57
CA VAL A 11 -32.91 18.64 27.10
C VAL A 11 -32.10 19.16 25.92
N ALA A 12 -30.83 19.48 26.14
CA ALA A 12 -29.90 19.81 25.07
C ALA A 12 -29.49 18.52 24.35
N LEU A 13 -30.03 18.29 23.15
CA LEU A 13 -29.61 17.22 22.27
C LEU A 13 -28.22 17.57 21.71
N LEU A 14 -27.18 16.95 22.25
CA LEU A 14 -25.84 16.94 21.67
C LEU A 14 -25.87 16.04 20.41
N ILE A 15 -26.06 16.65 19.25
CA ILE A 15 -25.85 15.97 17.98
C ILE A 15 -24.34 15.85 17.79
N ALA A 16 -23.80 14.67 18.15
CA ALA A 16 -22.44 14.30 17.78
C ALA A 16 -22.38 14.16 16.25
N GLY A 17 -21.94 15.23 15.59
CA GLY A 17 -21.71 15.23 14.15
C GLY A 17 -20.67 14.19 13.77
N CYS A 18 -21.08 12.99 13.37
CA CYS A 18 -20.24 12.07 12.65
C CYS A 18 -19.86 12.71 11.31
N THR A 19 -18.70 13.39 11.25
CA THR A 19 -18.13 13.81 9.98
C THR A 19 -17.67 12.57 9.24
N SER A 20 -18.54 12.00 8.45
CA SER A 20 -18.23 10.97 7.46
C SER A 20 -17.25 11.57 6.46
N THR A 21 -15.99 11.13 6.51
CA THR A 21 -14.99 11.54 5.52
C THR A 21 -15.32 10.82 4.23
N ALA A 22 -15.91 11.51 3.26
CA ALA A 22 -16.19 10.94 1.95
C ALA A 22 -14.87 10.48 1.29
N ALA A 23 -14.80 9.22 0.92
CA ALA A 23 -13.72 8.72 0.09
C ALA A 23 -13.93 9.23 -1.34
N THR A 24 -12.89 9.80 -1.95
CA THR A 24 -12.93 10.34 -3.30
C THR A 24 -11.98 9.59 -4.21
N ALA A 25 -12.30 9.51 -5.50
CA ALA A 25 -11.36 9.00 -6.49
C ALA A 25 -10.06 9.82 -6.50
N LEU A 26 -8.95 9.20 -6.89
CA LEU A 26 -7.64 9.84 -7.01
C LEU A 26 -7.64 10.83 -8.17
N GLY A 27 -7.91 12.10 -7.87
CA GLY A 27 -8.01 13.19 -8.85
C GLY A 27 -6.71 13.97 -9.10
N PRO A 28 -6.73 14.94 -10.03
CA PRO A 28 -5.61 15.85 -10.30
C PRO A 28 -5.17 16.62 -9.05
N GLY A 29 -3.88 17.00 -8.98
CA GLY A 29 -3.32 17.83 -7.89
C GLY A 29 -2.93 17.08 -6.63
N ARG A 30 -3.19 15.78 -6.51
CA ARG A 30 -2.76 14.95 -5.37
C ARG A 30 -1.36 14.35 -5.61
N PRO A 31 -0.58 14.02 -4.56
CA PRO A 31 0.76 13.45 -4.71
C PRO A 31 0.76 12.05 -5.35
N TRP A 32 -0.39 11.43 -5.46
CA TRP A 32 -0.61 10.09 -6.03
C TRP A 32 -1.51 10.16 -7.25
N ARG A 33 -1.27 9.29 -8.24
CA ARG A 33 -2.10 9.11 -9.44
C ARG A 33 -2.48 7.63 -9.60
N LEU A 34 -3.68 7.38 -10.07
CA LEU A 34 -4.12 6.06 -10.47
C LEU A 34 -3.41 5.67 -11.78
N ALA A 35 -2.84 4.47 -11.82
CA ALA A 35 -2.39 3.82 -13.03
C ALA A 35 -3.50 2.91 -13.58
N TYR A 36 -4.00 2.00 -12.75
CA TYR A 36 -5.17 1.16 -13.05
C TYR A 36 -5.82 0.67 -11.75
N ASP A 37 -7.11 0.32 -11.79
CA ASP A 37 -7.92 -0.09 -10.63
C ASP A 37 -8.33 -1.58 -10.64
N GLY A 38 -7.95 -2.31 -11.69
CA GLY A 38 -8.26 -3.74 -11.82
C GLY A 38 -9.76 -4.01 -11.96
N PHE A 39 -10.48 -3.16 -12.69
CA PHE A 39 -11.94 -3.21 -12.86
C PHE A 39 -12.74 -3.04 -11.56
N GLY A 40 -12.13 -2.46 -10.55
CA GLY A 40 -12.70 -2.27 -9.23
C GLY A 40 -12.70 -0.81 -8.79
N SER A 41 -11.99 -0.49 -7.72
CA SER A 41 -11.92 0.87 -7.21
C SER A 41 -10.58 1.23 -6.57
N ALA A 42 -10.19 2.50 -6.71
CA ALA A 42 -9.08 3.11 -6.01
C ALA A 42 -9.58 4.40 -5.34
N LEU A 43 -9.72 4.38 -4.03
CA LEU A 43 -10.30 5.46 -3.26
C LEU A 43 -9.26 6.11 -2.36
N SER A 44 -9.32 7.43 -2.25
CA SER A 44 -8.49 8.21 -1.35
C SER A 44 -9.36 8.94 -0.33
N SER A 45 -8.93 8.95 0.91
CA SER A 45 -9.51 9.77 1.97
C SER A 45 -8.42 10.42 2.80
N ALA A 46 -8.70 11.60 3.35
CA ALA A 46 -7.79 12.28 4.27
C ALA A 46 -8.56 12.62 5.55
N ARG A 47 -8.01 12.22 6.70
CA ARG A 47 -8.57 12.56 8.01
C ARG A 47 -7.45 12.94 8.96
N ARG A 48 -7.56 14.09 9.60
CA ARG A 48 -6.55 14.63 10.56
C ARG A 48 -5.12 14.60 9.99
N GLY A 49 -4.96 15.00 8.72
CA GLY A 49 -3.65 15.01 8.05
C GLY A 49 -3.15 13.65 7.54
N VAL A 50 -3.83 12.55 7.85
CA VAL A 50 -3.44 11.21 7.39
C VAL A 50 -4.19 10.86 6.11
N THR A 51 -3.45 10.68 5.02
CA THR A 51 -3.99 10.17 3.75
C THR A 51 -4.10 8.65 3.81
N ARG A 52 -5.25 8.12 3.40
CA ARG A 52 -5.47 6.70 3.17
C ARG A 52 -5.82 6.47 1.72
N ILE A 53 -5.21 5.45 1.12
CA ILE A 53 -5.52 4.99 -0.23
C ILE A 53 -5.95 3.53 -0.10
N THR A 54 -7.17 3.23 -0.56
CA THR A 54 -7.69 1.86 -0.56
C THR A 54 -7.82 1.40 -2.00
N LEU A 55 -7.12 0.33 -2.34
CA LEU A 55 -7.24 -0.39 -3.60
C LEU A 55 -8.12 -1.61 -3.39
N GLN A 56 -9.06 -1.81 -4.27
CA GLN A 56 -9.94 -2.97 -4.29
C GLN A 56 -10.24 -3.33 -5.74
N PRO A 57 -9.39 -4.13 -6.39
CA PRO A 57 -9.67 -4.65 -7.73
C PRO A 57 -10.92 -5.52 -7.71
N ALA A 58 -11.46 -5.83 -8.88
CA ALA A 58 -12.56 -6.76 -9.01
C ALA A 58 -12.15 -8.15 -8.50
N ARG A 59 -13.10 -8.91 -8.02
CA ARG A 59 -12.86 -10.29 -7.63
C ARG A 59 -12.63 -11.15 -8.89
N PRO A 60 -11.58 -12.01 -8.95
CA PRO A 60 -11.38 -12.89 -10.07
C PRO A 60 -12.52 -13.93 -10.17
N ALA A 61 -13.00 -14.15 -11.38
CA ALA A 61 -14.06 -15.13 -11.64
C ALA A 61 -13.52 -16.57 -11.77
N SER A 62 -12.22 -16.74 -12.02
CA SER A 62 -11.56 -18.02 -12.17
C SER A 62 -10.13 -18.01 -11.62
N ARG A 63 -9.51 -19.19 -11.52
CA ARG A 63 -8.09 -19.32 -11.11
C ARG A 63 -7.11 -18.70 -12.10
N ALA A 64 -7.47 -18.67 -13.38
CA ALA A 64 -6.61 -18.13 -14.44
C ALA A 64 -6.69 -16.60 -14.58
N GLN A 65 -7.62 -15.96 -13.86
CA GLN A 65 -7.81 -14.52 -13.91
C GLN A 65 -7.12 -13.84 -12.74
N THR A 66 -6.45 -12.72 -13.00
CA THR A 66 -5.87 -11.84 -11.98
C THR A 66 -6.24 -10.40 -12.27
N HIS A 67 -6.70 -9.69 -11.27
CA HIS A 67 -6.99 -8.27 -11.35
C HIS A 67 -6.02 -7.50 -10.46
N ALA A 68 -5.22 -6.66 -11.08
CA ALA A 68 -4.24 -5.83 -10.38
C ALA A 68 -4.73 -4.38 -10.26
N ALA A 69 -4.37 -3.72 -9.17
CA ALA A 69 -4.58 -2.30 -8.98
C ALA A 69 -3.28 -1.62 -8.56
N LEU A 70 -2.99 -0.45 -9.15
CA LEU A 70 -1.76 0.31 -8.95
C LEU A 70 -2.02 1.81 -8.85
N VAL A 71 -1.44 2.40 -7.83
CA VAL A 71 -1.33 3.85 -7.64
C VAL A 71 0.13 4.22 -7.54
N LEU A 72 0.55 5.26 -8.27
CA LEU A 72 1.93 5.71 -8.36
C LEU A 72 2.10 7.10 -7.77
N SER A 73 3.26 7.37 -7.15
CA SER A 73 3.67 8.74 -6.83
C SER A 73 3.77 9.57 -8.11
N ARG A 74 3.50 10.89 -8.03
CA ARG A 74 3.73 11.79 -9.18
C ARG A 74 5.21 12.03 -9.41
N ASP A 75 5.95 12.15 -8.31
CA ASP A 75 7.38 12.38 -8.34
C ASP A 75 8.16 11.09 -8.58
N THR A 76 9.35 11.25 -9.13
CA THR A 76 10.38 10.22 -9.27
C THR A 76 11.46 10.45 -8.22
N TRP A 77 12.08 9.37 -7.77
CA TRP A 77 13.02 9.37 -6.67
C TRP A 77 14.31 8.66 -7.07
N ARG A 78 15.44 9.21 -6.63
CA ARG A 78 16.74 8.54 -6.53
C ARG A 78 17.08 8.39 -5.06
N ASP A 79 17.88 7.40 -4.69
CA ASP A 79 18.28 7.19 -3.30
C ASP A 79 17.10 7.36 -2.33
N LEU A 80 16.10 6.55 -2.55
CA LEU A 80 14.80 6.63 -1.92
C LEU A 80 14.85 6.28 -0.43
N ALA A 81 14.12 7.04 0.40
CA ALA A 81 13.60 6.58 1.67
C ALA A 81 12.08 6.76 1.67
N ALA A 82 11.35 5.67 1.84
CA ALA A 82 9.89 5.65 1.85
C ALA A 82 9.38 4.92 3.09
N GLU A 83 8.35 5.46 3.72
CA GLU A 83 7.61 4.77 4.77
C GLU A 83 6.13 4.70 4.39
N VAL A 84 5.58 3.51 4.45
CA VAL A 84 4.17 3.24 4.14
C VAL A 84 3.62 2.28 5.19
N ARG A 85 2.51 2.65 5.82
CA ARG A 85 1.71 1.67 6.57
C ARG A 85 0.74 1.02 5.62
N LEU A 86 0.65 -0.30 5.66
CA LEU A 86 -0.28 -1.06 4.84
C LEU A 86 -1.05 -2.09 5.67
N ARG A 87 -2.23 -2.42 5.18
CA ARG A 87 -3.05 -3.51 5.69
C ARG A 87 -3.75 -4.20 4.51
N THR A 88 -3.44 -5.46 4.28
CA THR A 88 -4.28 -6.32 3.45
C THR A 88 -5.58 -6.55 4.20
N ASN A 89 -6.67 -5.93 3.77
CA ASN A 89 -7.97 -6.04 4.45
C ASN A 89 -8.54 -7.45 4.29
N ARG A 90 -8.46 -7.97 3.06
CA ARG A 90 -8.87 -9.34 2.69
C ARG A 90 -8.34 -9.71 1.32
N GLN A 91 -8.08 -10.98 1.11
CA GLN A 91 -7.84 -11.58 -0.20
C GLN A 91 -9.20 -11.82 -0.88
N LEU A 92 -9.29 -11.61 -2.19
CA LEU A 92 -10.57 -11.64 -2.92
C LEU A 92 -10.84 -12.97 -3.62
N ARG A 93 -9.78 -13.71 -3.98
CA ARG A 93 -9.90 -15.04 -4.56
C ARG A 93 -10.55 -16.02 -3.57
N ARG A 94 -11.41 -16.89 -4.06
CA ARG A 94 -12.10 -17.92 -3.27
C ARG A 94 -12.18 -19.23 -4.08
N PRO A 95 -12.09 -20.42 -3.46
CA PRO A 95 -11.89 -20.64 -2.02
C PRO A 95 -10.43 -20.41 -1.56
N ASP A 96 -9.44 -20.61 -2.45
CA ASP A 96 -8.01 -20.71 -2.13
C ASP A 96 -7.25 -19.50 -2.66
N PRO A 97 -7.06 -18.44 -1.84
CA PRO A 97 -6.26 -17.29 -2.23
C PRO A 97 -4.77 -17.65 -2.33
N ASN A 98 -4.08 -17.02 -3.27
CA ASN A 98 -2.64 -17.16 -3.36
C ASN A 98 -1.95 -16.33 -2.26
N PRO A 99 -0.80 -16.77 -1.72
CA PRO A 99 -0.09 -16.03 -0.67
C PRO A 99 0.33 -14.61 -1.06
N TRP A 100 0.58 -14.34 -2.35
CA TRP A 100 1.00 -13.03 -2.85
C TRP A 100 -0.16 -12.06 -3.10
N GLU A 101 -1.40 -12.48 -2.97
CA GLU A 101 -2.59 -11.62 -3.05
C GLU A 101 -2.70 -10.74 -1.79
N VAL A 102 -1.79 -9.79 -1.66
CA VAL A 102 -1.58 -8.90 -0.51
C VAL A 102 -1.22 -7.49 -1.00
N GLY A 103 -0.96 -6.57 -0.08
CA GLY A 103 -0.40 -5.26 -0.43
C GLY A 103 1.09 -5.35 -0.71
N TRP A 104 1.52 -4.75 -1.79
CA TRP A 104 2.91 -4.60 -2.20
C TRP A 104 3.30 -3.13 -2.19
N ILE A 105 4.55 -2.83 -1.86
CA ILE A 105 5.15 -1.52 -2.07
C ILE A 105 6.17 -1.67 -3.18
N LEU A 106 5.99 -0.88 -4.25
CA LEU A 106 6.89 -0.81 -5.39
C LEU A 106 7.77 0.44 -5.27
N TRP A 107 8.98 0.37 -5.80
CA TRP A 107 9.82 1.56 -5.97
C TRP A 107 10.71 1.44 -7.20
N HIS A 108 11.26 2.59 -7.61
CA HIS A 108 11.95 2.76 -8.89
C HIS A 108 11.13 2.23 -10.08
N TYR A 109 9.79 2.36 -9.96
CA TYR A 109 8.88 1.98 -11.03
C TYR A 109 9.04 2.91 -12.22
N THR A 110 9.32 2.34 -13.38
CA THR A 110 9.35 3.02 -14.69
C THR A 110 8.33 2.43 -15.67
N SER A 111 8.02 1.15 -15.55
CA SER A 111 7.00 0.43 -16.31
C SER A 111 6.52 -0.80 -15.52
N ASP A 112 5.48 -1.49 -16.00
CA ASP A 112 4.98 -2.74 -15.41
C ASP A 112 5.99 -3.90 -15.47
N GLN A 113 7.08 -3.73 -16.21
CA GLN A 113 8.16 -4.70 -16.32
C GLN A 113 9.45 -4.24 -15.64
N ARG A 114 9.45 -3.07 -14.96
CA ARG A 114 10.68 -2.50 -14.43
C ARG A 114 10.44 -1.74 -13.12
N PHE A 115 10.54 -2.45 -11.99
CA PHE A 115 10.41 -1.94 -10.63
C PHE A 115 10.99 -2.93 -9.62
N TYR A 116 11.31 -2.47 -8.40
CA TYR A 116 11.47 -3.33 -7.23
C TYR A 116 10.17 -3.42 -6.46
N TYR A 117 10.01 -4.48 -5.66
CA TYR A 117 8.87 -4.62 -4.76
C TYR A 117 9.23 -5.35 -3.48
N ILE A 118 8.43 -5.10 -2.45
CA ILE A 118 8.33 -5.89 -1.23
C ILE A 118 6.88 -6.33 -1.04
N ALA A 119 6.66 -7.62 -0.83
CA ALA A 119 5.38 -8.22 -0.50
C ALA A 119 5.45 -8.88 0.88
N LEU A 120 4.54 -8.47 1.79
CA LEU A 120 4.39 -9.05 3.12
C LEU A 120 3.27 -10.09 3.07
N LYS A 121 3.64 -11.38 3.08
CA LYS A 121 2.73 -12.51 2.80
C LYS A 121 2.32 -13.26 4.07
N PRO A 122 1.16 -13.95 4.09
CA PRO A 122 0.76 -14.78 5.22
C PRO A 122 1.68 -15.98 5.46
N ASN A 123 2.52 -16.33 4.51
CA ASN A 123 3.51 -17.40 4.57
C ASN A 123 4.96 -16.92 4.45
N GLY A 124 5.25 -15.69 4.87
CA GLY A 124 6.58 -15.10 4.81
C GLY A 124 6.62 -13.75 4.10
N TRP A 125 7.68 -13.47 3.37
CA TRP A 125 7.88 -12.22 2.65
C TRP A 125 8.73 -12.43 1.41
N GLU A 126 8.73 -11.43 0.54
CA GLU A 126 9.42 -11.50 -0.73
C GLU A 126 9.88 -10.11 -1.17
N LEU A 127 11.19 -9.97 -1.36
CA LEU A 127 11.84 -8.86 -2.05
C LEU A 127 12.16 -9.33 -3.46
N GLY A 128 11.70 -8.62 -4.46
CA GLY A 128 11.97 -8.95 -5.84
C GLY A 128 12.02 -7.73 -6.75
N LYS A 129 12.25 -7.99 -8.02
CA LYS A 129 12.11 -7.00 -9.07
C LYS A 129 11.45 -7.60 -10.32
N ALA A 130 10.63 -6.80 -11.00
CA ALA A 130 10.24 -7.06 -12.37
C ALA A 130 11.45 -6.74 -13.25
N ASP A 131 11.89 -7.73 -14.04
CA ASP A 131 13.12 -7.67 -14.82
C ASP A 131 12.90 -8.38 -16.15
N PRO A 132 12.66 -7.64 -17.25
CA PRO A 132 12.37 -8.24 -18.55
C PRO A 132 13.57 -8.99 -19.15
N GLY A 133 14.77 -8.84 -18.58
CA GLY A 133 15.95 -9.60 -18.95
C GLY A 133 16.08 -10.94 -18.22
N TYR A 134 15.14 -11.26 -17.32
CA TYR A 134 15.17 -12.50 -16.52
C TYR A 134 14.07 -13.46 -16.95
N PRO A 135 14.28 -14.79 -16.94
CA PRO A 135 13.25 -15.76 -17.29
C PRO A 135 11.98 -15.58 -16.44
N GLY A 136 10.83 -15.41 -17.11
CA GLY A 136 9.54 -15.15 -16.45
C GLY A 136 9.33 -13.69 -16.01
N ASP A 137 10.18 -12.76 -16.48
CA ASP A 137 10.07 -11.32 -16.24
C ASP A 137 10.04 -10.90 -14.74
N GLN A 138 10.36 -11.83 -13.85
CA GLN A 138 10.36 -11.60 -12.40
C GLN A 138 11.57 -12.29 -11.74
N ARG A 139 12.27 -11.54 -10.94
CA ARG A 139 13.44 -12.00 -10.22
C ARG A 139 13.27 -11.87 -8.72
N PHE A 140 13.28 -13.00 -8.00
CA PHE A 140 13.30 -13.03 -6.55
C PHE A 140 14.70 -12.70 -6.05
N LEU A 141 14.86 -11.61 -5.32
CA LEU A 141 16.14 -11.15 -4.78
C LEU A 141 16.41 -11.75 -3.40
N ALA A 142 15.37 -11.79 -2.56
CA ALA A 142 15.42 -12.44 -1.25
C ALA A 142 14.00 -12.83 -0.82
N THR A 143 13.87 -13.98 -0.17
CA THR A 143 12.60 -14.46 0.39
C THR A 143 12.86 -15.31 1.63
N ALA A 144 11.91 -15.31 2.56
CA ALA A 144 11.94 -16.23 3.70
C ALA A 144 10.50 -16.57 4.14
N PRO A 145 10.30 -17.75 4.77
CA PRO A 145 9.00 -18.12 5.33
C PRO A 145 8.66 -17.38 6.62
N ASP A 146 9.64 -16.77 7.27
CA ASP A 146 9.49 -16.00 8.52
C ASP A 146 10.12 -14.61 8.41
N PRO A 147 9.57 -13.60 9.11
CA PRO A 147 8.29 -13.61 9.81
C PRO A 147 7.10 -13.65 8.84
N VAL A 148 5.95 -14.16 9.30
CA VAL A 148 4.68 -14.16 8.55
C VAL A 148 3.89 -12.88 8.80
N PHE A 149 3.08 -12.49 7.80
CA PHE A 149 2.30 -11.24 7.81
C PHE A 149 0.81 -11.50 7.50
N PRO A 150 0.02 -11.98 8.49
CA PRO A 150 -1.39 -12.26 8.30
C PRO A 150 -2.19 -11.03 7.82
N PRO A 151 -3.14 -11.20 6.88
CA PRO A 151 -4.12 -10.17 6.54
C PRO A 151 -4.90 -9.65 7.76
N GLY A 152 -5.46 -8.44 7.65
CA GLY A 152 -6.24 -7.79 8.71
C GLY A 152 -5.41 -6.97 9.70
N ARG A 153 -4.09 -7.07 9.70
CA ARG A 153 -3.18 -6.32 10.57
C ARG A 153 -2.50 -5.18 9.81
N TRP A 154 -2.18 -4.11 10.53
CA TRP A 154 -1.36 -3.02 10.02
C TRP A 154 0.13 -3.32 10.22
N TYR A 155 0.91 -3.02 9.19
CA TYR A 155 2.36 -3.11 9.20
C TYR A 155 2.95 -1.77 8.72
N THR A 156 3.98 -1.28 9.38
CA THR A 156 4.75 -0.12 8.95
C THR A 156 5.98 -0.61 8.22
N VAL A 157 6.06 -0.34 6.93
CA VAL A 157 7.16 -0.76 6.06
C VAL A 157 7.98 0.46 5.71
N ARG A 158 9.27 0.38 5.97
CA ARG A 158 10.25 1.36 5.54
C ARG A 158 11.18 0.74 4.53
N VAL A 159 11.27 1.35 3.36
CA VAL A 159 12.20 0.98 2.29
C VAL A 159 13.24 2.06 2.16
N GLN A 160 14.50 1.68 2.09
CA GLN A 160 15.62 2.58 1.78
C GLN A 160 16.43 1.94 0.67
N GLN A 161 16.74 2.73 -0.35
CA GLN A 161 17.70 2.33 -1.37
C GLN A 161 18.70 3.45 -1.63
N ARG A 162 19.99 3.11 -1.60
CA ARG A 162 21.12 3.97 -1.98
C ARG A 162 21.95 3.24 -3.00
N GLY A 163 22.00 3.78 -4.20
CA GLY A 163 22.69 3.09 -5.31
C GLY A 163 22.10 1.70 -5.53
N ASP A 164 22.90 0.67 -5.31
CA ASP A 164 22.54 -0.75 -5.44
C ASP A 164 22.12 -1.42 -4.11
N GLY A 165 22.35 -0.73 -2.98
CA GLY A 165 22.01 -1.22 -1.64
C GLY A 165 20.54 -0.96 -1.28
N ILE A 166 19.83 -2.02 -0.90
CA ILE A 166 18.42 -2.03 -0.50
C ILE A 166 18.30 -2.45 0.95
N GLU A 167 17.52 -1.74 1.73
CA GLU A 167 17.16 -2.09 3.10
C GLU A 167 15.65 -1.98 3.28
N VAL A 168 15.05 -3.00 3.91
CA VAL A 168 13.64 -2.99 4.27
C VAL A 168 13.49 -3.29 5.75
N ASP A 169 12.78 -2.41 6.45
CA ASP A 169 12.37 -2.61 7.83
C ASP A 169 10.85 -2.77 7.91
N VAL A 170 10.37 -3.62 8.82
CA VAL A 170 8.95 -3.77 9.13
C VAL A 170 8.75 -3.62 10.63
N ASP A 171 7.83 -2.73 11.01
CA ASP A 171 7.52 -2.38 12.41
C ASP A 171 8.78 -2.06 13.24
N GLY A 172 9.73 -1.33 12.61
CA GLY A 172 10.98 -0.90 13.22
C GLY A 172 12.08 -1.96 13.31
N ARG A 173 11.85 -3.17 12.76
CA ARG A 173 12.85 -4.25 12.73
C ARG A 173 13.33 -4.49 11.31
N ARG A 174 14.65 -4.69 11.15
CA ARG A 174 15.24 -5.04 9.85
C ARG A 174 14.68 -6.37 9.37
N LEU A 175 13.99 -6.33 8.21
CA LEU A 175 13.52 -7.53 7.52
C LEU A 175 14.60 -8.09 6.61
N VAL A 176 15.20 -7.22 5.78
CA VAL A 176 16.23 -7.63 4.82
C VAL A 176 17.19 -6.48 4.49
N ARG A 177 18.44 -6.83 4.22
CA ARG A 177 19.44 -6.00 3.53
C ARG A 177 19.91 -6.78 2.32
N PHE A 178 19.94 -6.13 1.17
CA PHE A 178 20.32 -6.74 -0.11
C PHE A 178 21.12 -5.75 -0.95
N THR A 179 22.05 -6.26 -1.76
CA THR A 179 22.77 -5.47 -2.76
C THR A 179 22.51 -6.05 -4.14
N ASP A 180 21.80 -5.30 -4.97
CA ASP A 180 21.54 -5.71 -6.36
C ASP A 180 22.73 -5.35 -7.26
N ARG A 181 23.54 -6.33 -7.57
CA ARG A 181 24.72 -6.19 -8.44
C ARG A 181 24.44 -6.45 -9.92
N GLN A 182 23.17 -6.72 -10.27
CA GLN A 182 22.78 -7.07 -11.63
C GLN A 182 21.72 -6.08 -12.13
N ASP A 183 22.15 -5.08 -12.89
CA ASP A 183 21.33 -4.01 -13.44
C ASP A 183 20.43 -3.32 -12.38
N PRO A 184 21.02 -2.69 -11.35
CA PRO A 184 20.22 -2.04 -10.31
C PRO A 184 19.44 -0.86 -10.87
N TYR A 185 18.12 -0.79 -10.55
CA TYR A 185 17.29 0.36 -10.86
C TYR A 185 17.60 1.48 -9.88
N ARG A 186 17.90 2.67 -10.40
CA ARG A 186 18.42 3.78 -9.59
C ARG A 186 17.45 4.95 -9.45
N SER A 187 16.32 4.91 -10.16
CA SER A 187 15.31 5.96 -10.08
C SER A 187 13.98 5.46 -10.60
N GLY A 188 12.92 6.11 -10.18
CA GLY A 188 11.55 5.84 -10.60
C GLY A 188 10.54 6.28 -9.56
N ARG A 189 9.30 5.87 -9.76
CA ARG A 189 8.18 6.21 -8.89
C ARG A 189 8.05 5.19 -7.75
N VAL A 190 7.39 5.61 -6.67
CA VAL A 190 6.88 4.69 -5.66
C VAL A 190 5.49 4.24 -6.08
N GLY A 191 5.20 2.95 -5.93
CA GLY A 191 3.91 2.34 -6.23
C GLY A 191 3.27 1.69 -5.01
N LEU A 192 1.95 1.77 -4.94
CA LEU A 192 1.11 1.03 -4.01
C LEU A 192 0.30 0.07 -4.86
N TYR A 193 0.50 -1.23 -4.66
CA TYR A 193 0.02 -2.25 -5.58
C TYR A 193 -0.65 -3.40 -4.85
N THR A 194 -1.55 -4.07 -5.53
CA THR A 194 -2.15 -5.33 -5.09
C THR A 194 -2.68 -6.12 -6.28
N GLU A 195 -2.69 -7.44 -6.14
CA GLU A 195 -3.40 -8.38 -6.98
C GLU A 195 -4.47 -9.07 -6.16
N ASP A 196 -5.69 -9.16 -6.70
CA ASP A 196 -6.81 -9.91 -6.12
C ASP A 196 -6.99 -9.75 -4.59
N ALA A 197 -6.61 -8.59 -4.05
CA ALA A 197 -6.82 -8.27 -2.64
C ALA A 197 -7.33 -6.84 -2.44
N SER A 198 -8.13 -6.65 -1.40
CA SER A 198 -8.46 -5.31 -0.90
C SER A 198 -7.41 -4.88 0.09
N VAL A 199 -6.75 -3.75 -0.18
CA VAL A 199 -5.63 -3.25 0.62
C VAL A 199 -5.80 -1.77 0.92
N THR A 200 -5.52 -1.38 2.16
CA THR A 200 -5.45 0.03 2.57
C THR A 200 -4.02 0.41 2.87
N PHE A 201 -3.56 1.49 2.24
CA PHE A 201 -2.26 2.09 2.45
C PHE A 201 -2.40 3.44 3.14
N GLN A 202 -1.45 3.77 4.00
CA GLN A 202 -1.22 5.08 4.57
C GLN A 202 0.21 5.49 4.21
N PRO A 203 0.41 6.19 3.08
CA PRO A 203 1.73 6.73 2.76
C PRO A 203 2.17 7.73 3.84
N GLY A 204 3.34 7.49 4.40
CA GLY A 204 4.00 8.40 5.31
C GLY A 204 4.89 9.38 4.54
N PHE A 205 6.20 9.38 4.83
CA PHE A 205 7.15 10.21 4.09
C PHE A 205 7.67 9.49 2.83
N LEU A 206 7.95 10.29 1.81
CA LEU A 206 8.77 9.94 0.65
C LEU A 206 9.87 11.00 0.56
N THR A 207 11.11 10.60 0.71
CA THR A 207 12.26 11.51 0.61
C THR A 207 13.34 10.91 -0.26
N ALA A 208 13.95 11.74 -1.12
CA ALA A 208 15.28 11.46 -1.63
C ALA A 208 16.27 11.76 -0.51
N GLN A 209 17.18 10.86 -0.22
CA GLN A 209 18.28 11.21 0.67
C GLN A 209 19.19 12.17 -0.09
N ARG A 210 19.40 13.37 0.47
CA ARG A 210 20.41 14.28 -0.04
C ARG A 210 21.77 13.61 0.08
N GLN A 211 22.56 13.68 -0.98
CA GLN A 211 24.00 13.38 -0.96
C GLN A 211 24.70 14.34 -0.01
#